data_c7f4d3ec56efb9119014b7b79e9b315e
#
_entry.id   c7f4d3ec56efb9119014b7b79e9b315e
#
_cell.length_a   1.000
_cell.length_b   1.000
_cell.length_c   1.000
_cell.angle_alpha   90.00
_cell.angle_beta   90.00
_cell.angle_gamma   90.00
#
_symmetry.space_group_name_H-M   'P 1'
#
loop_
_entity.id
_entity.type
_entity.pdbx_description
1 polymer ?
#
loop_
_entity_poly.entity_id
_entity_poly.type
_entity_poly.pdbx_seq_one_letter_code
_entity_poly.pdbx_strand_id
1 'polypeptide(L)'
;MYKIAKFVSGMAAVGMAGSVMAATPITITQNTTASQFTTIQTQSRNGVGTSTFAGTSTVVGPTLVPISRFDTTTGILVGARMSVNIPITLALTARGNVPTSGNNRRVNVGSTVSGTVALAGASVTSTSFAVTERCDNDACLVPTAGNTTSSARTLSGSTAVSAANLALLAGAGPGTVNFTTSVNATNTQIVNRSNVITGFADTRFTVGGTTAANNQYSVAYDYLNFASPSFSTGSTVTSSSLNFGTLLINGGLATLNFSITNIGNINSAGLSLTSISRSTNNSQLTSNITTFSNGLDGGLTNNYSMTFDPLAVGAVNDIFTFNFIDFAPAGSVGARSYQLNLAVSGNVFDPVPEPASWMFMLLGFGLVGAVARRRAAGQPG
;
A
#
# COMPACT_ATOMS: atom_id res chain seq x y z
N MET A 1 -38.88 33.14 -46.29
CA MET A 1 -37.67 33.23 -45.43
C MET A 1 -38.09 33.05 -43.98
N TYR A 2 -38.02 31.83 -43.46
CA TYR A 2 -38.24 31.56 -42.05
C TYR A 2 -36.89 31.19 -41.42
N LYS A 3 -36.39 32.01 -40.50
CA LYS A 3 -35.22 31.72 -39.68
C LYS A 3 -35.67 30.83 -38.53
N ILE A 4 -35.24 29.58 -38.52
CA ILE A 4 -35.35 28.67 -37.36
C ILE A 4 -34.17 28.98 -36.43
N ALA A 5 -34.47 29.53 -35.25
CA ALA A 5 -33.50 29.71 -34.17
C ALA A 5 -33.26 28.37 -33.53
N LYS A 6 -32.00 27.87 -33.62
CA LYS A 6 -31.53 26.72 -32.85
C LYS A 6 -31.37 27.16 -31.38
N PHE A 7 -32.26 26.67 -30.51
CA PHE A 7 -32.03 26.70 -29.06
C PHE A 7 -31.01 25.63 -28.71
N VAL A 8 -29.81 26.06 -28.46
CA VAL A 8 -28.82 25.19 -27.79
C VAL A 8 -29.12 25.23 -26.30
N SER A 9 -29.82 24.21 -25.81
CA SER A 9 -30.01 23.99 -24.38
C SER A 9 -28.68 23.47 -23.82
N GLY A 10 -27.88 24.38 -23.25
CA GLY A 10 -26.70 24.02 -22.45
C GLY A 10 -27.13 23.38 -21.14
N MET A 11 -27.15 22.07 -21.06
CA MET A 11 -27.18 21.37 -19.79
C MET A 11 -25.80 21.57 -19.11
N ALA A 12 -25.78 22.52 -18.15
CA ALA A 12 -24.66 22.60 -17.22
C ALA A 12 -24.62 21.30 -16.43
N ALA A 13 -23.59 20.48 -16.68
CA ALA A 13 -23.24 19.38 -15.81
C ALA A 13 -22.82 19.99 -14.46
N VAL A 14 -23.73 19.98 -13.49
CA VAL A 14 -23.40 20.20 -12.09
C VAL A 14 -22.55 19.00 -11.68
N GLY A 15 -21.23 19.16 -11.79
CA GLY A 15 -20.27 18.28 -11.18
C GLY A 15 -20.46 18.38 -9.66
N MET A 16 -21.20 17.46 -9.06
CA MET A 16 -21.10 17.21 -7.64
C MET A 16 -19.67 16.72 -7.42
N ALA A 17 -18.80 17.61 -6.95
CA ALA A 17 -17.58 17.23 -6.26
C ALA A 17 -18.04 16.56 -4.96
N GLY A 18 -18.36 15.27 -5.04
CA GLY A 18 -18.52 14.43 -3.87
C GLY A 18 -17.20 14.51 -3.12
N SER A 19 -17.24 14.83 -1.84
CA SER A 19 -16.10 14.68 -0.95
C SER A 19 -15.60 13.26 -1.12
N VAL A 20 -14.40 13.12 -1.70
CA VAL A 20 -13.70 11.85 -1.78
C VAL A 20 -13.47 11.42 -0.33
N MET A 21 -14.25 10.47 0.15
CA MET A 21 -14.02 9.86 1.46
C MET A 21 -12.81 8.96 1.28
N ALA A 22 -11.64 9.42 1.73
CA ALA A 22 -10.44 8.62 1.68
C ALA A 22 -10.70 7.26 2.34
N ALA A 23 -10.36 6.17 1.64
CA ALA A 23 -10.50 4.82 2.17
C ALA A 23 -9.84 4.70 3.55
N THR A 24 -10.52 4.08 4.50
CA THR A 24 -10.03 3.92 5.87
C THR A 24 -9.24 2.61 5.98
N PRO A 25 -7.92 2.66 6.22
CA PRO A 25 -7.12 1.45 6.37
C PRO A 25 -7.55 0.60 7.56
N ILE A 26 -7.40 -0.71 7.41
CA ILE A 26 -7.54 -1.70 8.48
C ILE A 26 -6.14 -1.93 9.06
N THR A 27 -6.02 -1.96 10.39
CA THR A 27 -4.74 -2.25 11.05
C THR A 27 -4.75 -3.65 11.64
N ILE A 28 -3.72 -4.45 11.31
CA ILE A 28 -3.43 -5.72 11.98
C ILE A 28 -2.07 -5.63 12.65
N THR A 29 -1.94 -6.18 13.87
CA THR A 29 -0.68 -6.18 14.61
C THR A 29 -0.15 -7.58 14.72
N GLN A 30 1.10 -7.77 14.30
CA GLN A 30 1.88 -8.99 14.49
C GLN A 30 2.83 -8.78 15.66
N ASN A 31 2.93 -9.77 16.53
CA ASN A 31 3.81 -9.73 17.71
C ASN A 31 4.73 -10.95 17.69
N THR A 32 5.96 -10.73 18.15
CA THR A 32 6.91 -11.80 18.39
C THR A 32 7.73 -11.49 19.62
N THR A 33 8.35 -12.51 20.18
CA THR A 33 9.24 -12.40 21.34
C THR A 33 10.59 -13.01 21.00
N ALA A 34 11.65 -12.47 21.61
CA ALA A 34 13.00 -13.03 21.46
C ALA A 34 13.50 -13.59 22.78
N SER A 35 14.40 -14.56 22.68
CA SER A 35 15.14 -15.04 23.85
C SER A 35 16.09 -13.96 24.34
N GLN A 36 16.31 -13.94 25.67
CA GLN A 36 17.34 -13.12 26.27
C GLN A 36 18.72 -13.55 25.74
N PHE A 37 19.59 -12.60 25.47
CA PHE A 37 21.00 -12.88 25.22
C PHE A 37 21.92 -12.04 26.11
N THR A 38 23.09 -12.57 26.42
CA THR A 38 24.07 -11.93 27.26
C THR A 38 25.46 -12.00 26.62
N THR A 39 26.16 -10.87 26.64
CA THR A 39 27.59 -10.80 26.26
C THR A 39 28.39 -10.21 27.38
N ILE A 40 29.60 -10.71 27.56
CA ILE A 40 30.59 -10.24 28.55
C ILE A 40 31.79 -9.70 27.79
N GLN A 41 32.23 -8.51 28.16
CA GLN A 41 33.47 -7.92 27.67
C GLN A 41 34.40 -7.66 28.88
N THR A 42 35.62 -8.15 28.79
CA THR A 42 36.65 -7.85 29.74
C THR A 42 37.67 -6.91 29.13
N GLN A 43 37.95 -5.81 29.81
CA GLN A 43 39.01 -4.88 29.47
C GLN A 43 40.02 -4.78 30.59
N SER A 44 41.28 -4.62 30.25
CA SER A 44 42.36 -4.51 31.22
C SER A 44 43.24 -3.31 30.93
N ARG A 45 43.78 -2.72 31.99
CA ARG A 45 44.78 -1.66 31.94
C ARG A 45 45.90 -1.95 32.95
N ASN A 46 47.12 -1.82 32.47
CA ASN A 46 48.33 -1.89 33.31
C ASN A 46 48.79 -0.49 33.71
N GLY A 47 49.15 -0.33 34.97
CA GLY A 47 49.68 0.94 35.49
C GLY A 47 48.63 1.99 35.81
N VAL A 48 49.11 3.18 36.19
CA VAL A 48 48.29 4.31 36.60
C VAL A 48 47.85 5.16 35.40
N GLY A 49 46.64 5.67 35.44
CA GLY A 49 46.09 6.59 34.42
C GLY A 49 44.71 6.22 33.93
N THR A 50 44.24 6.98 32.93
CA THR A 50 42.94 6.80 32.30
C THR A 50 43.09 6.16 30.94
N SER A 51 42.30 5.17 30.68
CA SER A 51 42.12 4.59 29.34
C SER A 51 40.65 4.67 28.95
N THR A 52 40.35 5.30 27.83
CA THR A 52 39.07 5.20 27.21
C THR A 52 39.18 4.17 26.10
N PHE A 53 38.47 3.10 26.23
CA PHE A 53 38.37 2.09 25.18
C PHE A 53 37.11 2.45 24.37
N ALA A 54 37.28 3.16 23.29
CA ALA A 54 36.27 3.27 22.25
C ALA A 54 36.17 1.95 21.49
N GLY A 55 35.88 0.89 22.18
CA GLY A 55 35.46 -0.36 21.58
C GLY A 55 33.96 -0.24 21.36
N THR A 56 33.51 0.14 20.19
CA THR A 56 32.18 -0.18 19.73
C THR A 56 32.09 -1.70 19.62
N SER A 57 31.83 -2.32 20.75
CA SER A 57 31.38 -3.69 20.74
C SER A 57 29.94 -3.66 20.29
N THR A 58 29.74 -3.86 19.02
CA THR A 58 28.42 -4.21 18.50
C THR A 58 28.13 -5.60 19.06
N VAL A 59 27.45 -5.64 20.19
CA VAL A 59 26.91 -6.88 20.70
C VAL A 59 25.73 -7.22 19.82
N VAL A 60 26.00 -8.02 18.82
CA VAL A 60 24.95 -8.55 17.95
C VAL A 60 24.31 -9.69 18.72
N GLY A 61 23.15 -9.45 19.30
CA GLY A 61 22.30 -10.49 19.88
C GLY A 61 21.77 -11.47 18.84
N PRO A 62 20.77 -12.30 19.15
CA PRO A 62 20.11 -13.07 18.13
C PRO A 62 19.67 -12.09 17.06
N THR A 63 20.49 -12.00 16.03
CA THR A 63 20.54 -10.93 15.05
C THR A 63 19.24 -10.80 14.28
N LEU A 64 18.44 -11.84 14.34
CA LEU A 64 17.24 -11.95 13.54
C LEU A 64 16.08 -12.45 14.41
N VAL A 65 15.17 -11.54 14.75
CA VAL A 65 13.92 -11.89 15.41
C VAL A 65 12.84 -11.91 14.33
N PRO A 66 12.38 -13.11 13.92
CA PRO A 66 11.41 -13.21 12.83
C PRO A 66 10.03 -12.74 13.26
N ILE A 67 9.35 -12.02 12.37
CA ILE A 67 7.96 -11.63 12.48
C ILE A 67 7.25 -11.89 11.16
N SER A 68 5.95 -12.22 11.19
CA SER A 68 5.19 -12.47 9.98
C SER A 68 5.12 -11.21 9.12
N ARG A 69 5.44 -11.36 7.83
CA ARG A 69 5.25 -10.29 6.85
C ARG A 69 3.77 -10.14 6.49
N PHE A 70 3.40 -9.00 5.91
CA PHE A 70 2.08 -8.80 5.35
C PHE A 70 1.87 -9.66 4.10
N ASP A 71 0.74 -10.38 4.04
CA ASP A 71 0.36 -11.18 2.87
C ASP A 71 -0.44 -10.32 1.88
N THR A 72 0.18 -10.00 0.75
CA THR A 72 -0.44 -9.21 -0.32
C THR A 72 -1.57 -9.93 -1.06
N THR A 73 -1.85 -11.19 -0.75
CA THR A 73 -3.05 -11.86 -1.27
C THR A 73 -4.32 -11.46 -0.52
N THR A 74 -4.20 -10.87 0.66
CA THR A 74 -5.33 -10.47 1.52
C THR A 74 -5.72 -9.00 1.34
N GLY A 75 -4.83 -8.15 0.81
CA GLY A 75 -5.08 -6.72 0.64
C GLY A 75 -3.86 -5.96 0.15
N ILE A 76 -3.97 -4.63 0.16
CA ILE A 76 -2.94 -3.69 -0.28
C ILE A 76 -2.32 -3.05 0.95
N LEU A 77 -1.05 -3.30 1.20
CA LEU A 77 -0.30 -2.67 2.29
C LEU A 77 -0.10 -1.19 1.98
N VAL A 78 -0.58 -0.30 2.84
CA VAL A 78 -0.50 1.16 2.68
C VAL A 78 0.37 1.83 3.74
N GLY A 79 0.64 1.14 4.84
CA GLY A 79 1.49 1.64 5.92
C GLY A 79 1.99 0.52 6.82
N ALA A 80 3.07 0.80 7.55
CA ALA A 80 3.54 -0.09 8.61
C ALA A 80 4.21 0.73 9.71
N ARG A 81 4.08 0.27 10.95
CA ARG A 81 4.73 0.84 12.13
C ARG A 81 5.36 -0.26 12.96
N MET A 82 6.66 -0.17 13.19
CA MET A 82 7.34 -1.05 14.14
C MET A 82 7.23 -0.49 15.57
N SER A 83 7.15 -1.37 16.57
CA SER A 83 7.21 -1.03 17.99
C SER A 83 8.04 -2.07 18.72
N VAL A 84 8.76 -1.60 19.74
CA VAL A 84 9.60 -2.46 20.58
C VAL A 84 9.46 -2.09 22.04
N ASN A 85 9.60 -3.10 22.90
CA ASN A 85 9.66 -2.94 24.36
C ASN A 85 10.58 -4.01 24.92
N ILE A 86 11.86 -3.65 25.12
CA ILE A 86 12.93 -4.60 25.43
C ILE A 86 13.78 -4.05 26.59
N PRO A 87 13.91 -4.73 27.71
CA PRO A 87 14.84 -4.33 28.76
C PRO A 87 16.29 -4.56 28.33
N ILE A 88 17.15 -3.61 28.64
CA ILE A 88 18.61 -3.71 28.50
C ILE A 88 19.19 -3.56 29.89
N THR A 89 19.96 -4.56 30.34
CA THR A 89 20.66 -4.53 31.61
C THR A 89 22.16 -4.47 31.38
N LEU A 90 22.80 -3.54 32.03
CA LEU A 90 24.25 -3.38 32.08
C LEU A 90 24.74 -3.68 33.50
N ALA A 91 25.57 -4.68 33.64
CA ALA A 91 26.29 -4.94 34.88
C ALA A 91 27.79 -4.67 34.66
N LEU A 92 28.36 -3.88 35.52
CA LEU A 92 29.78 -3.46 35.46
C LEU A 92 30.49 -3.88 36.72
N THR A 93 31.61 -4.61 36.54
CA THR A 93 32.47 -5.08 37.64
C THR A 93 33.81 -4.40 37.55
N ALA A 94 34.24 -3.73 38.61
CA ALA A 94 35.57 -3.18 38.78
C ALA A 94 36.41 -4.11 39.62
N ARG A 95 37.60 -4.48 39.15
CA ARG A 95 38.56 -5.31 39.89
C ARG A 95 40.01 -4.93 39.56
N GLY A 96 40.93 -5.20 40.45
CA GLY A 96 42.36 -5.00 40.25
C GLY A 96 43.14 -6.25 40.54
N ASN A 97 44.23 -6.49 39.79
CA ASN A 97 45.22 -7.52 40.11
C ASN A 97 46.36 -6.90 40.91
N VAL A 98 46.42 -7.21 42.18
CA VAL A 98 47.44 -6.68 43.10
C VAL A 98 48.07 -7.85 43.88
N PRO A 99 49.40 -8.00 43.86
CA PRO A 99 50.08 -9.15 44.47
C PRO A 99 50.11 -9.14 46.00
N THR A 100 49.86 -8.05 46.67
CA THR A 100 50.00 -7.95 48.11
C THR A 100 49.00 -6.97 48.76
N SER A 101 48.68 -7.17 50.04
CA SER A 101 47.85 -6.28 50.84
C SER A 101 48.49 -4.87 50.98
N GLY A 102 47.69 -3.81 50.86
CA GLY A 102 48.14 -2.45 51.00
C GLY A 102 47.02 -1.43 50.79
N ASN A 103 47.02 -0.36 51.54
CA ASN A 103 46.05 0.70 51.42
C ASN A 103 46.29 1.57 50.18
N ASN A 104 45.25 2.21 49.69
CA ASN A 104 45.30 3.18 48.57
C ASN A 104 45.24 2.68 47.15
N ARG A 105 44.59 1.55 46.92
CA ARG A 105 44.28 1.06 45.59
C ARG A 105 42.91 1.52 45.13
N ARG A 106 42.79 1.93 43.86
CA ARG A 106 41.52 2.34 43.31
C ARG A 106 41.44 1.99 41.84
N VAL A 107 40.39 1.29 41.45
CA VAL A 107 40.00 1.09 40.06
C VAL A 107 38.58 1.65 39.88
N ASN A 108 38.41 2.67 39.04
CA ASN A 108 37.14 3.16 38.63
C ASN A 108 36.88 2.73 37.21
N VAL A 109 35.70 2.21 36.95
CA VAL A 109 35.26 1.81 35.60
C VAL A 109 33.94 2.47 35.31
N GLY A 110 33.74 2.85 34.06
CA GLY A 110 32.52 3.42 33.57
C GLY A 110 32.13 2.76 32.24
N SER A 111 30.86 2.62 31.99
CA SER A 111 30.35 2.15 30.71
C SER A 111 29.12 2.97 30.32
N THR A 112 29.09 3.42 29.09
CA THR A 112 27.94 4.08 28.48
C THR A 112 27.38 3.17 27.39
N VAL A 113 26.05 2.94 27.42
CA VAL A 113 25.38 1.97 26.56
C VAL A 113 24.20 2.64 25.84
N SER A 114 24.03 2.27 24.59
CA SER A 114 22.80 2.53 23.80
C SER A 114 22.41 1.29 23.03
N GLY A 115 21.11 1.05 22.88
CA GLY A 115 20.54 -0.04 22.07
C GLY A 115 19.80 0.49 20.86
N THR A 116 19.86 -0.23 19.75
CA THR A 116 19.08 0.07 18.53
C THR A 116 18.43 -1.21 18.03
N VAL A 117 17.13 -1.09 17.70
CA VAL A 117 16.39 -2.15 16.99
C VAL A 117 15.92 -1.58 15.66
N ALA A 118 16.17 -2.30 14.59
CA ALA A 118 15.82 -1.89 13.23
C ALA A 118 14.98 -2.96 12.52
N LEU A 119 14.08 -2.49 11.62
CA LEU A 119 13.28 -3.32 10.73
C LEU A 119 13.00 -2.53 9.44
N ALA A 120 13.34 -3.11 8.29
CA ALA A 120 13.04 -2.51 6.98
C ALA A 120 13.41 -1.01 6.90
N GLY A 121 14.59 -0.64 7.38
CA GLY A 121 15.09 0.74 7.35
C GLY A 121 14.51 1.69 8.41
N ALA A 122 13.48 1.28 9.17
CA ALA A 122 13.03 1.98 10.36
C ALA A 122 13.84 1.53 11.58
N SER A 123 14.06 2.43 12.56
CA SER A 123 14.79 2.07 13.77
C SER A 123 14.27 2.79 15.01
N VAL A 124 14.37 2.12 16.14
CA VAL A 124 14.16 2.68 17.48
C VAL A 124 15.46 2.56 18.25
N THR A 125 15.95 3.68 18.78
CA THR A 125 17.20 3.74 19.55
C THR A 125 16.90 4.22 20.95
N SER A 126 17.45 3.55 21.98
CA SER A 126 17.37 4.01 23.37
C SER A 126 18.21 5.27 23.58
N THR A 127 17.83 6.08 24.54
CA THR A 127 18.76 7.05 25.11
C THR A 127 19.94 6.32 25.74
N SER A 128 21.15 6.84 25.57
CA SER A 128 22.33 6.30 26.23
C SER A 128 22.20 6.41 27.76
N PHE A 129 22.67 5.40 28.46
CA PHE A 129 22.78 5.45 29.91
C PHE A 129 24.17 4.99 30.35
N ALA A 130 24.65 5.50 31.45
CA ALA A 130 25.97 5.22 31.97
C ALA A 130 25.88 4.53 33.34
N VAL A 131 26.81 3.63 33.57
CA VAL A 131 27.05 2.99 34.87
C VAL A 131 28.50 3.18 35.24
N THR A 132 28.75 3.51 36.47
CA THR A 132 30.10 3.63 37.02
C THR A 132 30.24 2.75 38.24
N GLU A 133 31.35 2.07 38.34
CA GLU A 133 31.68 1.23 39.49
C GLU A 133 33.12 1.47 39.94
N ARG A 134 33.34 1.32 41.22
CA ARG A 134 34.61 1.56 41.84
C ARG A 134 34.93 0.44 42.82
N CYS A 135 36.16 -0.03 42.83
CA CYS A 135 36.68 -0.83 43.91
C CYS A 135 37.85 -0.12 44.56
N ASP A 136 37.93 -0.22 45.89
CA ASP A 136 39.00 0.32 46.70
C ASP A 136 39.64 -0.78 47.55
N ASN A 137 40.94 -0.67 47.77
CA ASN A 137 41.72 -1.54 48.65
C ASN A 137 41.46 -3.04 48.46
N ASP A 138 41.08 -3.77 49.50
CA ASP A 138 40.87 -5.23 49.47
C ASP A 138 39.72 -5.69 48.60
N ALA A 139 38.75 -4.81 48.35
CA ALA A 139 37.66 -5.06 47.41
C ALA A 139 38.13 -5.20 45.94
N CYS A 140 39.36 -4.73 45.64
CA CYS A 140 39.95 -4.87 44.29
C CYS A 140 40.82 -6.12 44.13
N LEU A 141 40.92 -7.02 45.12
CA LEU A 141 41.79 -8.21 45.04
C LEU A 141 41.23 -9.25 44.06
N VAL A 142 42.13 -9.81 43.25
CA VAL A 142 41.84 -10.90 42.28
C VAL A 142 42.16 -12.24 42.92
N PRO A 143 41.47 -13.34 42.53
CA PRO A 143 40.61 -13.51 41.35
C PRO A 143 39.12 -13.30 41.61
N THR A 144 38.64 -13.17 42.80
CA THR A 144 37.22 -13.29 43.14
C THR A 144 36.57 -12.01 43.70
N ALA A 145 37.38 -11.04 44.16
CA ALA A 145 36.88 -9.83 44.70
C ALA A 145 36.80 -8.73 43.63
N GLY A 146 35.71 -8.03 43.61
CA GLY A 146 35.44 -6.89 42.76
C GLY A 146 34.07 -6.35 43.09
N ASN A 147 33.91 -5.06 42.98
CA ASN A 147 32.59 -4.44 43.13
C ASN A 147 31.81 -4.52 41.81
N THR A 148 30.56 -4.88 41.93
CA THR A 148 29.67 -4.94 40.79
C THR A 148 28.45 -4.04 41.01
N THR A 149 28.16 -3.21 40.04
CA THR A 149 26.92 -2.48 39.96
C THR A 149 26.16 -2.82 38.71
N SER A 150 24.84 -2.70 38.72
CA SER A 150 24.00 -2.93 37.56
C SER A 150 22.96 -1.85 37.40
N SER A 151 22.62 -1.57 36.18
CA SER A 151 21.51 -0.69 35.81
C SER A 151 20.73 -1.31 34.68
N ALA A 152 19.44 -1.11 34.71
CA ALA A 152 18.53 -1.55 33.65
C ALA A 152 17.80 -0.36 33.05
N ARG A 153 17.58 -0.41 31.75
CA ARG A 153 16.76 0.53 30.98
C ARG A 153 15.91 -0.26 30.02
N THR A 154 14.75 0.30 29.67
CA THR A 154 13.90 -0.27 28.64
C THR A 154 14.09 0.49 27.34
N LEU A 155 14.47 -0.22 26.30
CA LEU A 155 14.38 0.26 24.93
C LEU A 155 12.92 0.14 24.50
N SER A 156 12.20 1.24 24.50
CA SER A 156 10.80 1.27 24.09
C SER A 156 10.56 2.40 23.12
N GLY A 157 9.69 2.16 22.17
CA GLY A 157 9.31 3.16 21.19
C GLY A 157 8.62 2.55 19.98
N SER A 158 8.12 3.44 19.12
CA SER A 158 7.55 3.05 17.84
C SER A 158 7.94 4.04 16.75
N THR A 159 8.11 3.53 15.54
CA THR A 159 8.44 4.35 14.36
C THR A 159 7.76 3.79 13.12
N ALA A 160 7.34 4.70 12.22
CA ALA A 160 6.76 4.30 10.94
C ALA A 160 7.85 3.80 9.99
N VAL A 161 7.52 2.78 9.21
CA VAL A 161 8.33 2.36 8.05
C VAL A 161 8.00 3.28 6.90
N SER A 162 9.02 3.76 6.20
CA SER A 162 8.80 4.65 5.03
C SER A 162 8.08 3.92 3.90
N ALA A 163 7.29 4.65 3.11
CA ALA A 163 6.57 4.10 1.96
C ALA A 163 7.51 3.36 0.98
N ALA A 164 8.74 3.86 0.77
CA ALA A 164 9.73 3.22 -0.08
C ALA A 164 10.19 1.82 0.41
N ASN A 165 10.02 1.53 1.69
CA ASN A 165 10.46 0.29 2.33
C ASN A 165 9.30 -0.70 2.62
N LEU A 166 8.05 -0.34 2.33
CA LEU A 166 6.91 -1.23 2.58
C LEU A 166 7.04 -2.56 1.83
N ALA A 167 7.62 -2.54 0.63
CA ALA A 167 7.84 -3.76 -0.15
C ALA A 167 8.74 -4.80 0.56
N LEU A 168 9.61 -4.37 1.50
CA LEU A 168 10.44 -5.27 2.30
C LEU A 168 9.63 -6.05 3.35
N LEU A 169 8.45 -5.52 3.71
CA LEU A 169 7.54 -6.08 4.72
C LEU A 169 6.41 -6.90 4.14
N ALA A 170 6.28 -6.97 2.81
CA ALA A 170 5.14 -7.55 2.11
C ALA A 170 5.58 -8.65 1.15
N GLY A 171 4.67 -9.54 0.82
CA GLY A 171 4.86 -10.57 -0.21
C GLY A 171 3.67 -11.50 -0.32
N ALA A 172 3.54 -12.19 -1.45
CA ALA A 172 2.47 -13.14 -1.66
C ALA A 172 2.64 -14.38 -0.76
N GLY A 173 1.59 -14.72 -0.03
CA GLY A 173 1.55 -15.84 0.89
C GLY A 173 2.32 -15.64 2.19
N PRO A 174 2.33 -16.65 3.07
CA PRO A 174 2.99 -16.59 4.36
C PRO A 174 4.51 -16.43 4.22
N GLY A 175 5.11 -15.70 5.15
CA GLY A 175 6.54 -15.47 5.17
C GLY A 175 6.96 -14.62 6.37
N THR A 176 8.25 -14.40 6.56
CA THR A 176 8.79 -13.65 7.68
C THR A 176 9.74 -12.55 7.21
N VAL A 177 9.84 -11.51 8.03
CA VAL A 177 10.88 -10.47 8.01
C VAL A 177 11.56 -10.47 9.38
N ASN A 178 12.76 -9.87 9.47
CA ASN A 178 13.53 -9.96 10.69
C ASN A 178 13.80 -8.58 11.28
N PHE A 179 13.60 -8.45 12.59
CA PHE A 179 14.20 -7.37 13.36
C PHE A 179 15.70 -7.63 13.54
N THR A 180 16.47 -6.56 13.49
CA THR A 180 17.91 -6.58 13.83
C THR A 180 18.08 -5.78 15.11
N THR A 181 18.69 -6.37 16.13
CA THR A 181 19.00 -5.71 17.40
C THR A 181 20.51 -5.53 17.52
N SER A 182 20.95 -4.32 17.89
CA SER A 182 22.35 -4.00 18.18
C SER A 182 22.45 -3.22 19.50
N VAL A 183 23.53 -3.44 20.23
CA VAL A 183 23.88 -2.69 21.43
C VAL A 183 25.30 -2.14 21.26
N ASN A 184 25.45 -0.84 21.45
CA ASN A 184 26.73 -0.15 21.44
C ASN A 184 27.13 0.22 22.85
N ALA A 185 28.37 -0.08 23.24
CA ALA A 185 28.93 0.24 24.54
C ALA A 185 30.28 0.93 24.39
N THR A 186 30.48 1.97 25.20
CA THR A 186 31.77 2.64 25.35
C THR A 186 32.21 2.47 26.79
N ASN A 187 33.37 1.87 27.01
CA ASN A 187 33.92 1.61 28.34
C ASN A 187 35.06 2.57 28.64
N THR A 188 35.12 3.04 29.87
CA THR A 188 36.18 3.89 30.42
C THR A 188 36.74 3.23 31.66
N GLN A 189 38.05 3.12 31.76
CA GLN A 189 38.71 2.60 32.94
C GLN A 189 39.78 3.58 33.45
N ILE A 190 39.75 3.86 34.75
CA ILE A 190 40.73 4.70 35.44
C ILE A 190 41.37 3.87 36.52
N VAL A 191 42.66 3.71 36.47
CA VAL A 191 43.46 3.09 37.52
C VAL A 191 44.26 4.18 38.24
N ASN A 192 43.93 4.42 39.48
CA ASN A 192 44.59 5.41 40.33
C ASN A 192 45.46 4.75 41.35
N ARG A 193 46.73 5.23 41.46
CA ARG A 193 47.78 4.87 42.42
C ARG A 193 48.66 3.70 42.08
N SER A 194 49.90 3.78 42.58
CA SER A 194 51.11 3.08 42.14
C SER A 194 51.16 1.59 42.42
N ASN A 195 50.23 1.03 43.20
CA ASN A 195 50.28 -0.37 43.64
C ASN A 195 49.32 -1.29 42.89
N VAL A 196 48.59 -0.80 41.90
CA VAL A 196 47.76 -1.65 41.05
C VAL A 196 48.53 -1.98 39.78
N ILE A 197 48.86 -3.23 39.59
CA ILE A 197 49.58 -3.70 38.39
C ILE A 197 48.65 -3.73 37.21
N THR A 198 47.45 -4.24 37.38
CA THR A 198 46.45 -4.35 36.33
C THR A 198 45.04 -4.09 36.90
N GLY A 199 44.30 -3.16 36.32
CA GLY A 199 42.87 -2.99 36.57
C GLY A 199 42.05 -3.69 35.50
N PHE A 200 40.94 -4.27 35.89
CA PHE A 200 40.00 -4.95 35.00
C PHE A 200 38.62 -4.33 35.10
N ALA A 201 37.98 -4.23 33.97
CA ALA A 201 36.57 -3.90 33.85
C ALA A 201 35.87 -5.05 33.12
N ASP A 202 34.99 -5.75 33.81
CA ASP A 202 34.12 -6.73 33.18
C ASP A 202 32.76 -6.06 32.95
N THR A 203 32.36 -5.95 31.70
CA THR A 203 31.09 -5.38 31.29
C THR A 203 30.22 -6.51 30.77
N ARG A 204 29.10 -6.74 31.43
CA ARG A 204 28.07 -7.71 31.04
C ARG A 204 26.85 -7.02 30.54
N PHE A 205 26.51 -7.27 29.27
CA PHE A 205 25.31 -6.80 28.67
C PHE A 205 24.28 -7.91 28.59
N THR A 206 23.05 -7.62 28.98
CA THR A 206 21.93 -8.50 28.80
C THR A 206 20.84 -7.74 28.06
N VAL A 207 20.42 -8.25 26.95
CA VAL A 207 19.29 -7.71 26.16
C VAL A 207 18.15 -8.70 26.27
N GLY A 208 16.98 -8.17 26.64
CA GLY A 208 15.81 -8.96 26.89
C GLY A 208 15.62 -9.30 28.38
N GLY A 209 14.38 -9.53 28.79
CA GLY A 209 14.00 -9.98 30.11
C GLY A 209 13.98 -11.50 30.21
N THR A 210 13.91 -12.01 31.43
CA THR A 210 13.82 -13.45 31.71
C THR A 210 12.48 -14.07 31.31
N THR A 211 11.46 -13.25 31.02
CA THR A 211 10.14 -13.69 30.60
C THR A 211 9.83 -13.19 29.19
N ALA A 212 9.13 -13.98 28.41
CA ALA A 212 8.68 -13.60 27.05
C ALA A 212 7.85 -12.32 27.02
N ALA A 213 7.11 -12.02 28.11
CA ALA A 213 6.32 -10.81 28.23
C ALA A 213 7.16 -9.51 28.19
N ASN A 214 8.47 -9.59 28.48
CA ASN A 214 9.36 -8.44 28.55
C ASN A 214 10.19 -8.23 27.26
N ASN A 215 10.04 -9.09 26.25
CA ASN A 215 10.83 -9.03 25.00
C ASN A 215 9.89 -8.90 23.82
N GLN A 216 9.25 -7.75 23.71
CA GLN A 216 8.20 -7.54 22.72
C GLN A 216 8.73 -6.80 21.49
N TYR A 217 8.53 -7.41 20.35
CA TYR A 217 8.69 -6.83 19.02
C TYR A 217 7.34 -6.90 18.31
N SER A 218 6.90 -5.82 17.74
CA SER A 218 5.64 -5.80 17.02
C SER A 218 5.70 -4.97 15.73
N VAL A 219 4.88 -5.35 14.76
CA VAL A 219 4.59 -4.56 13.57
C VAL A 219 3.10 -4.43 13.42
N ALA A 220 2.62 -3.21 13.32
CA ALA A 220 1.27 -2.90 12.90
C ALA A 220 1.29 -2.63 11.39
N TYR A 221 0.50 -3.36 10.63
CA TYR A 221 0.31 -3.21 9.19
C TYR A 221 -1.01 -2.51 8.94
N ASP A 222 -0.99 -1.39 8.22
CA ASP A 222 -2.17 -0.69 7.74
C ASP A 222 -2.41 -1.09 6.29
N TYR A 223 -3.60 -1.64 5.99
CA TYR A 223 -3.91 -2.13 4.66
C TYR A 223 -5.33 -1.78 4.23
N LEU A 224 -5.58 -1.80 2.92
CA LEU A 224 -6.88 -1.69 2.30
C LEU A 224 -7.29 -3.04 1.71
N ASN A 225 -8.57 -3.34 1.74
CA ASN A 225 -9.14 -4.40 0.92
C ASN A 225 -9.02 -4.02 -0.57
N PHE A 226 -9.08 -5.00 -1.45
CA PHE A 226 -9.10 -4.76 -2.89
C PHE A 226 -10.37 -4.05 -3.33
N ALA A 227 -10.28 -3.26 -4.38
CA ALA A 227 -11.45 -2.74 -5.08
C ALA A 227 -12.27 -3.91 -5.69
N SER A 228 -13.53 -3.67 -5.95
CA SER A 228 -14.42 -4.66 -6.56
C SER A 228 -15.31 -4.00 -7.63
N PRO A 229 -14.77 -3.80 -8.85
CA PRO A 229 -15.53 -3.17 -9.92
C PRO A 229 -16.67 -4.05 -10.41
N SER A 230 -17.82 -3.43 -10.67
CA SER A 230 -19.03 -4.12 -11.10
C SER A 230 -19.93 -3.21 -11.95
N PHE A 231 -20.73 -3.79 -12.83
CA PHE A 231 -21.88 -3.12 -13.46
C PHE A 231 -23.15 -3.08 -12.58
N SER A 232 -23.09 -3.67 -11.39
CA SER A 232 -24.20 -3.74 -10.44
C SER A 232 -23.77 -3.25 -9.06
N THR A 233 -24.69 -2.69 -8.29
CA THR A 233 -24.46 -2.24 -6.91
C THR A 233 -24.61 -3.36 -5.89
N GLY A 234 -25.24 -4.48 -6.23
CA GLY A 234 -25.59 -5.55 -5.28
C GLY A 234 -24.72 -6.81 -5.38
N SER A 235 -23.99 -7.00 -6.47
CA SER A 235 -23.16 -8.18 -6.72
C SER A 235 -22.08 -7.91 -7.75
N THR A 236 -21.05 -8.74 -7.77
CA THR A 236 -19.99 -8.64 -8.78
C THR A 236 -20.51 -9.09 -10.15
N VAL A 237 -20.72 -8.13 -11.05
CA VAL A 237 -21.11 -8.33 -12.45
C VAL A 237 -20.02 -7.73 -13.32
N THR A 238 -19.18 -8.59 -13.90
CA THR A 238 -18.02 -8.17 -14.72
C THR A 238 -18.33 -8.07 -16.22
N SER A 239 -19.51 -8.51 -16.65
CA SER A 239 -19.97 -8.40 -18.03
C SER A 239 -21.39 -7.88 -18.06
N SER A 240 -21.66 -6.97 -19.00
CA SER A 240 -22.99 -6.38 -19.22
C SER A 240 -23.21 -6.18 -20.72
N SER A 241 -24.46 -5.86 -21.12
CA SER A 241 -24.81 -5.60 -22.50
C SER A 241 -25.75 -4.40 -22.63
N LEU A 242 -25.57 -3.66 -23.73
CA LEU A 242 -26.45 -2.62 -24.20
C LEU A 242 -26.93 -2.96 -25.61
N ASN A 243 -28.25 -2.92 -25.82
CA ASN A 243 -28.83 -3.15 -27.14
C ASN A 243 -29.64 -1.95 -27.58
N PHE A 244 -29.19 -1.27 -28.61
CA PHE A 244 -29.86 -0.12 -29.21
C PHE A 244 -31.07 -0.52 -30.06
N GLY A 245 -31.27 -1.82 -30.30
CA GLY A 245 -32.34 -2.29 -31.18
C GLY A 245 -32.11 -1.93 -32.64
N THR A 246 -33.17 -1.58 -33.33
CA THR A 246 -33.15 -1.19 -34.75
C THR A 246 -33.29 0.32 -34.87
N LEU A 247 -32.32 0.97 -35.51
CA LEU A 247 -32.26 2.41 -35.73
C LEU A 247 -32.39 2.74 -37.20
N LEU A 248 -33.00 3.88 -37.50
CA LEU A 248 -33.07 4.41 -38.85
C LEU A 248 -31.73 5.07 -39.22
N ILE A 249 -31.24 4.83 -40.44
CA ILE A 249 -30.06 5.54 -40.96
C ILE A 249 -30.28 7.07 -40.88
N ASN A 250 -29.30 7.80 -40.37
CA ASN A 250 -29.36 9.24 -40.11
C ASN A 250 -30.55 9.67 -39.20
N GLY A 251 -31.12 8.75 -38.43
CA GLY A 251 -32.24 8.98 -37.53
C GLY A 251 -31.88 9.79 -36.25
N GLY A 252 -30.63 10.20 -36.13
CA GLY A 252 -30.08 10.92 -34.96
C GLY A 252 -29.43 10.03 -33.93
N LEU A 253 -28.74 10.65 -32.96
CA LEU A 253 -28.01 9.98 -31.92
C LEU A 253 -28.94 9.22 -30.96
N ALA A 254 -28.68 7.95 -30.75
CA ALA A 254 -29.29 7.14 -29.68
C ALA A 254 -28.33 7.00 -28.50
N THR A 255 -28.85 7.10 -27.27
CA THR A 255 -28.02 7.03 -26.06
C THR A 255 -28.62 6.05 -25.07
N LEU A 256 -27.78 5.14 -24.56
CA LEU A 256 -28.08 4.22 -23.45
C LEU A 256 -27.10 4.45 -22.30
N ASN A 257 -27.60 4.31 -21.06
CA ASN A 257 -26.79 4.53 -19.88
C ASN A 257 -26.31 3.20 -19.29
N PHE A 258 -25.14 3.23 -18.66
CA PHE A 258 -24.59 2.16 -17.84
C PHE A 258 -23.87 2.75 -16.63
N SER A 259 -23.67 1.93 -15.61
CA SER A 259 -23.01 2.35 -14.38
C SER A 259 -21.82 1.49 -14.08
N ILE A 260 -20.80 2.05 -13.45
CA ILE A 260 -19.68 1.32 -12.87
C ILE A 260 -19.65 1.65 -11.39
N THR A 261 -19.68 0.60 -10.58
CA THR A 261 -19.67 0.64 -9.13
C THR A 261 -18.41 -0.04 -8.61
N ASN A 262 -17.78 0.55 -7.60
CA ASN A 262 -16.85 -0.16 -6.75
C ASN A 262 -17.66 -0.72 -5.57
N ILE A 263 -18.07 -2.00 -5.63
CA ILE A 263 -18.91 -2.62 -4.58
C ILE A 263 -18.13 -2.97 -3.30
N GLY A 264 -16.83 -2.65 -3.23
CA GLY A 264 -16.05 -2.71 -2.00
C GLY A 264 -16.65 -1.82 -0.91
N ASN A 265 -16.23 -2.03 0.32
CA ASN A 265 -16.65 -1.21 1.46
C ASN A 265 -15.72 0.00 1.65
N ILE A 266 -15.97 0.79 2.71
CA ILE A 266 -15.17 1.96 3.09
C ILE A 266 -13.68 1.66 3.34
N ASN A 267 -13.32 0.39 3.61
CA ASN A 267 -11.94 -0.04 3.80
C ASN A 267 -11.30 -0.58 2.51
N SER A 268 -11.97 -0.47 1.37
CA SER A 268 -11.45 -0.92 0.08
C SER A 268 -10.72 0.19 -0.64
N ALA A 269 -9.71 -0.19 -1.42
CA ALA A 269 -9.04 0.71 -2.35
C ALA A 269 -10.04 1.34 -3.32
N GLY A 270 -9.73 2.53 -3.79
CA GLY A 270 -10.44 3.15 -4.89
C GLY A 270 -10.20 2.39 -6.19
N LEU A 271 -10.91 2.78 -7.26
CA LEU A 271 -10.80 2.18 -8.59
C LEU A 271 -10.31 3.24 -9.58
N SER A 272 -9.29 2.91 -10.37
CA SER A 272 -8.78 3.76 -11.46
C SER A 272 -8.87 3.05 -12.79
N LEU A 273 -9.37 3.77 -13.81
CA LEU A 273 -9.38 3.29 -15.19
C LEU A 273 -7.99 3.49 -15.82
N THR A 274 -7.38 2.41 -16.28
CA THR A 274 -6.03 2.45 -16.90
C THR A 274 -6.09 2.48 -18.42
N SER A 275 -7.04 1.76 -19.02
CA SER A 275 -7.22 1.74 -20.48
C SER A 275 -8.61 1.23 -20.87
N ILE A 276 -8.99 1.53 -22.11
CA ILE A 276 -10.18 1.02 -22.78
C ILE A 276 -9.72 0.35 -24.07
N SER A 277 -10.12 -0.89 -24.29
CA SER A 277 -9.94 -1.58 -25.56
C SER A 277 -11.28 -1.97 -26.17
N ARG A 278 -11.32 -2.15 -27.48
CA ARG A 278 -12.54 -2.46 -28.24
C ARG A 278 -12.31 -3.60 -29.22
N SER A 279 -13.30 -4.46 -29.41
CA SER A 279 -13.17 -5.63 -30.30
C SER A 279 -13.20 -5.26 -31.77
N THR A 280 -14.04 -4.29 -32.20
CA THR A 280 -14.20 -3.90 -33.59
C THR A 280 -13.84 -2.46 -33.88
N ASN A 281 -13.72 -1.61 -32.85
CA ASN A 281 -13.43 -0.18 -32.94
C ASN A 281 -14.38 0.57 -33.90
N ASN A 282 -15.68 0.23 -33.87
CA ASN A 282 -16.70 0.81 -34.74
C ASN A 282 -16.90 2.31 -34.42
N SER A 283 -16.66 3.19 -35.40
CA SER A 283 -16.73 4.64 -35.24
C SER A 283 -18.11 5.18 -34.93
N GLN A 284 -19.18 4.41 -35.18
CA GLN A 284 -20.57 4.79 -34.86
C GLN A 284 -20.87 4.72 -33.35
N LEU A 285 -20.01 4.07 -32.55
CA LEU A 285 -20.16 3.93 -31.10
C LEU A 285 -19.18 4.83 -30.37
N THR A 286 -19.66 5.65 -29.44
CA THR A 286 -18.84 6.49 -28.57
C THR A 286 -19.31 6.40 -27.11
N SER A 287 -18.42 6.62 -26.15
CA SER A 287 -18.76 6.63 -24.73
C SER A 287 -18.07 7.78 -24.01
N ASN A 288 -18.72 8.31 -22.98
CA ASN A 288 -18.17 9.35 -22.11
C ASN A 288 -17.35 8.78 -20.94
N ILE A 289 -17.09 7.48 -20.90
CA ILE A 289 -16.31 6.85 -19.82
C ILE A 289 -14.86 7.39 -19.72
N THR A 290 -14.36 8.03 -20.78
CA THR A 290 -13.05 8.72 -20.75
C THR A 290 -12.99 9.82 -19.68
N THR A 291 -14.14 10.26 -19.16
CA THR A 291 -14.23 11.17 -18.02
C THR A 291 -14.18 10.46 -16.67
N PHE A 292 -13.83 9.14 -16.63
CA PHE A 292 -13.71 8.41 -15.38
C PHE A 292 -12.70 9.09 -14.44
N SER A 293 -13.18 9.53 -13.28
CA SER A 293 -12.32 10.08 -12.24
C SER A 293 -11.59 8.95 -11.52
N ASN A 294 -10.29 9.04 -11.46
CA ASN A 294 -9.50 8.10 -10.68
C ASN A 294 -9.86 8.16 -9.20
N GLY A 295 -9.86 7.00 -8.52
CA GLY A 295 -10.18 6.91 -7.11
C GLY A 295 -11.67 6.77 -6.83
N LEU A 296 -12.45 6.05 -7.67
CA LEU A 296 -13.82 5.70 -7.32
C LEU A 296 -13.82 4.83 -6.06
N ASP A 297 -14.14 5.44 -4.92
CA ASP A 297 -14.07 4.79 -3.61
C ASP A 297 -15.06 3.63 -3.46
N GLY A 298 -14.79 2.75 -2.49
CA GLY A 298 -15.67 1.64 -2.15
C GLY A 298 -17.08 2.11 -1.78
N GLY A 299 -18.09 1.43 -2.34
CA GLY A 299 -19.50 1.77 -2.20
C GLY A 299 -20.01 2.84 -3.15
N LEU A 300 -19.15 3.49 -3.95
CA LEU A 300 -19.57 4.54 -4.88
C LEU A 300 -19.84 4.00 -6.28
N THR A 301 -20.72 4.75 -6.99
CA THR A 301 -21.16 4.44 -8.35
C THR A 301 -21.02 5.68 -9.24
N ASN A 302 -20.45 5.49 -10.43
CA ASN A 302 -20.45 6.49 -11.49
C ASN A 302 -21.34 6.03 -12.66
N ASN A 303 -22.09 6.98 -13.25
CA ASN A 303 -22.95 6.73 -14.37
C ASN A 303 -22.31 7.26 -15.65
N TYR A 304 -22.40 6.47 -16.70
CA TYR A 304 -21.84 6.74 -18.03
C TYR A 304 -22.90 6.50 -19.10
N SER A 305 -22.61 7.01 -20.29
CA SER A 305 -23.45 6.81 -21.47
C SER A 305 -22.66 6.21 -22.61
N MET A 306 -23.33 5.35 -23.38
CA MET A 306 -22.93 4.88 -24.69
C MET A 306 -23.82 5.55 -25.72
N THR A 307 -23.25 6.17 -26.75
CA THR A 307 -23.97 6.83 -27.83
C THR A 307 -23.71 6.10 -29.12
N PHE A 308 -24.80 5.85 -29.88
CA PHE A 308 -24.76 5.26 -31.20
C PHE A 308 -25.21 6.30 -32.22
N ASP A 309 -24.34 6.57 -33.21
CA ASP A 309 -24.65 7.43 -34.35
C ASP A 309 -24.86 6.51 -35.58
N PRO A 310 -26.13 6.34 -36.06
CA PRO A 310 -26.47 5.39 -37.10
C PRO A 310 -26.13 5.92 -38.50
N LEU A 311 -24.87 5.97 -38.88
CA LEU A 311 -24.36 6.52 -40.13
C LEU A 311 -24.29 5.52 -41.29
N ALA A 312 -24.23 4.21 -41.00
CA ALA A 312 -24.11 3.16 -42.01
C ALA A 312 -25.08 2.00 -41.72
N VAL A 313 -25.73 1.50 -42.75
CA VAL A 313 -26.67 0.36 -42.68
C VAL A 313 -25.93 -0.93 -42.26
N GLY A 314 -26.59 -1.73 -41.45
CA GLY A 314 -26.13 -3.06 -41.03
C GLY A 314 -26.05 -3.25 -39.53
N ALA A 315 -25.68 -4.45 -39.11
CA ALA A 315 -25.51 -4.82 -37.72
C ALA A 315 -24.22 -4.22 -37.16
N VAL A 316 -24.30 -3.61 -36.00
CA VAL A 316 -23.15 -3.12 -35.23
C VAL A 316 -23.03 -3.94 -33.94
N ASN A 317 -21.86 -4.54 -33.75
CA ASN A 317 -21.52 -5.27 -32.54
C ASN A 317 -20.11 -4.88 -32.14
N ASP A 318 -19.91 -4.52 -30.87
CA ASP A 318 -18.60 -4.20 -30.31
C ASP A 318 -18.55 -4.60 -28.84
N ILE A 319 -17.36 -4.94 -28.35
CA ILE A 319 -17.12 -5.20 -26.92
C ILE A 319 -16.12 -4.17 -26.42
N PHE A 320 -16.56 -3.37 -25.46
CA PHE A 320 -15.71 -2.44 -24.73
C PHE A 320 -15.15 -3.18 -23.51
N THR A 321 -13.84 -3.30 -23.43
CA THR A 321 -13.14 -3.84 -22.27
C THR A 321 -12.52 -2.68 -21.51
N PHE A 322 -13.01 -2.46 -20.29
CA PHE A 322 -12.50 -1.45 -19.37
C PHE A 322 -11.49 -2.08 -18.43
N ASN A 323 -10.24 -1.64 -18.50
CA ASN A 323 -9.17 -2.14 -17.63
C ASN A 323 -8.98 -1.19 -16.45
N PHE A 324 -9.06 -1.73 -15.25
CA PHE A 324 -8.94 -0.99 -14.00
C PHE A 324 -7.78 -1.52 -13.16
N ILE A 325 -7.35 -0.69 -12.21
CA ILE A 325 -6.40 -1.05 -11.18
C ILE A 325 -6.87 -0.47 -9.84
N ASP A 326 -6.48 -1.10 -8.73
CA ASP A 326 -6.65 -0.54 -7.41
C ASP A 326 -5.97 0.83 -7.30
N PHE A 327 -6.69 1.82 -6.80
CA PHE A 327 -6.18 3.14 -6.48
C PHE A 327 -5.88 3.21 -4.98
N ALA A 328 -4.59 3.30 -4.64
CA ALA A 328 -4.09 3.37 -3.27
C ALA A 328 -2.98 4.43 -3.18
N PRO A 329 -2.60 4.88 -1.97
CA PRO A 329 -1.53 5.85 -1.77
C PRO A 329 -0.21 5.43 -2.42
N ALA A 330 0.60 6.41 -2.83
CA ALA A 330 1.90 6.16 -3.44
C ALA A 330 2.81 5.35 -2.49
N GLY A 331 3.50 4.34 -3.04
CA GLY A 331 4.35 3.43 -2.26
C GLY A 331 3.60 2.24 -1.65
N SER A 332 2.27 2.12 -1.86
CA SER A 332 1.50 0.93 -1.47
C SER A 332 1.95 -0.31 -2.24
N VAL A 333 1.74 -1.49 -1.63
CA VAL A 333 2.18 -2.77 -2.20
C VAL A 333 1.01 -3.75 -2.28
N GLY A 334 0.86 -4.41 -3.43
CA GLY A 334 -0.13 -5.47 -3.63
C GLY A 334 -1.36 -5.09 -4.47
N ALA A 335 -1.36 -3.94 -5.15
CA ALA A 335 -2.46 -3.52 -6.03
C ALA A 335 -2.75 -4.55 -7.14
N ARG A 336 -4.05 -4.74 -7.47
CA ARG A 336 -4.55 -5.68 -8.47
C ARG A 336 -5.17 -4.97 -9.67
N SER A 337 -5.21 -5.67 -10.79
CA SER A 337 -5.89 -5.23 -12.00
C SER A 337 -7.20 -5.99 -12.21
N TYR A 338 -8.18 -5.34 -12.86
CA TYR A 338 -9.51 -5.86 -13.11
C TYR A 338 -9.96 -5.54 -14.53
N GLN A 339 -10.94 -6.30 -15.02
CA GLN A 339 -11.57 -6.04 -16.32
C GLN A 339 -13.09 -6.09 -16.19
N LEU A 340 -13.77 -5.14 -16.84
CA LEU A 340 -15.20 -5.17 -17.09
C LEU A 340 -15.46 -5.15 -18.60
N ASN A 341 -16.39 -5.99 -19.06
CA ASN A 341 -16.73 -6.13 -20.48
C ASN A 341 -18.17 -5.64 -20.74
N LEU A 342 -18.32 -4.67 -21.62
CA LEU A 342 -19.61 -4.17 -22.05
C LEU A 342 -19.84 -4.51 -23.51
N ALA A 343 -20.74 -5.46 -23.80
CA ALA A 343 -21.17 -5.77 -25.14
C ALA A 343 -22.19 -4.76 -25.62
N VAL A 344 -21.97 -4.16 -26.78
CA VAL A 344 -22.86 -3.16 -27.38
C VAL A 344 -23.32 -3.66 -28.73
N SER A 345 -24.63 -3.65 -28.96
CA SER A 345 -25.24 -4.10 -30.23
C SER A 345 -26.31 -3.15 -30.71
N GLY A 346 -26.53 -3.16 -32.01
CA GLY A 346 -27.60 -2.43 -32.68
C GLY A 346 -27.67 -2.80 -34.15
N ASN A 347 -28.74 -2.44 -34.84
CA ASN A 347 -28.89 -2.64 -36.26
C ASN A 347 -29.41 -1.34 -36.91
N VAL A 348 -28.77 -0.92 -37.97
CA VAL A 348 -29.20 0.27 -38.76
C VAL A 348 -29.86 -0.18 -40.03
N PHE A 349 -31.04 0.32 -40.30
CA PHE A 349 -31.79 0.01 -41.54
C PHE A 349 -32.08 1.27 -42.30
N ASP A 350 -32.23 1.11 -43.63
CA ASP A 350 -32.71 2.14 -44.53
C ASP A 350 -34.20 1.86 -44.84
N PRO A 351 -35.11 2.79 -44.64
CA PRO A 351 -36.51 2.54 -44.88
C PRO A 351 -36.76 2.37 -46.39
N VAL A 352 -37.25 1.20 -46.75
CA VAL A 352 -37.75 0.99 -48.12
C VAL A 352 -39.02 1.87 -48.27
N PRO A 353 -39.16 2.63 -49.35
CA PRO A 353 -40.38 3.38 -49.64
C PRO A 353 -41.61 2.50 -49.47
N GLU A 354 -42.57 2.98 -48.68
CA GLU A 354 -43.79 2.20 -48.39
C GLU A 354 -44.52 1.74 -49.64
N PRO A 355 -45.18 0.56 -49.60
CA PRO A 355 -45.98 0.08 -50.74
C PRO A 355 -46.96 1.09 -51.28
N ALA A 356 -47.45 2.07 -50.46
CA ALA A 356 -48.29 3.15 -50.91
C ALA A 356 -47.61 4.04 -51.97
N SER A 357 -46.31 4.27 -51.89
CA SER A 357 -45.55 5.02 -52.91
C SER A 357 -45.53 4.29 -54.23
N TRP A 358 -45.41 2.97 -54.20
CA TRP A 358 -45.46 2.09 -55.35
C TRP A 358 -46.89 2.09 -55.92
N MET A 359 -47.92 2.07 -55.08
CA MET A 359 -49.32 2.11 -55.50
C MET A 359 -49.65 3.45 -56.16
N PHE A 360 -49.19 4.59 -55.64
CA PHE A 360 -49.35 5.88 -56.29
C PHE A 360 -48.60 5.97 -57.62
N MET A 361 -47.44 5.38 -57.74
CA MET A 361 -46.68 5.29 -58.98
C MET A 361 -47.44 4.44 -60.03
N LEU A 362 -47.94 3.28 -59.64
CA LEU A 362 -48.74 2.39 -60.50
C LEU A 362 -50.08 3.04 -60.89
N LEU A 363 -50.78 3.69 -59.98
CA LEU A 363 -51.99 4.47 -60.24
C LEU A 363 -51.69 5.62 -61.20
N GLY A 364 -50.62 6.34 -61.00
CA GLY A 364 -50.20 7.44 -61.88
C GLY A 364 -49.91 6.91 -63.31
N PHE A 365 -49.13 5.85 -63.45
CA PHE A 365 -48.88 5.25 -64.77
C PHE A 365 -50.15 4.65 -65.37
N GLY A 366 -51.02 4.02 -64.54
CA GLY A 366 -52.31 3.47 -65.02
C GLY A 366 -53.23 4.56 -65.54
N LEU A 367 -53.33 5.69 -64.86
CA LEU A 367 -54.14 6.87 -65.30
C LEU A 367 -53.58 7.46 -66.61
N VAL A 368 -52.28 7.67 -66.69
CA VAL A 368 -51.64 8.18 -67.92
C VAL A 368 -51.82 7.20 -69.05
N GLY A 369 -51.70 5.89 -68.83
CA GLY A 369 -51.96 4.86 -69.85
C GLY A 369 -53.45 4.86 -70.32
N ALA A 370 -54.42 5.01 -69.41
CA ALA A 370 -55.84 5.07 -69.72
C ALA A 370 -56.18 6.31 -70.52
N VAL A 371 -55.60 7.46 -70.19
CA VAL A 371 -55.78 8.69 -70.96
C VAL A 371 -55.20 8.64 -72.35
N ALA A 372 -54.00 8.05 -72.49
CA ALA A 372 -53.34 7.83 -73.77
C ALA A 372 -54.17 6.89 -74.68
N ARG A 373 -54.76 5.84 -74.11
CA ARG A 373 -55.60 4.89 -74.85
C ARG A 373 -56.88 5.49 -75.30
N ARG A 374 -57.54 6.38 -74.51
CA ARG A 374 -58.72 7.10 -74.93
C ARG A 374 -58.44 8.09 -76.08
N ARG A 375 -57.32 8.75 -76.08
CA ARG A 375 -56.94 9.63 -77.20
C ARG A 375 -56.69 8.90 -78.50
N ALA A 376 -56.07 7.70 -78.42
CA ALA A 376 -55.84 6.89 -79.59
C ALA A 376 -57.10 6.26 -80.17
N ALA A 377 -58.15 6.02 -79.37
CA ALA A 377 -59.46 5.50 -79.86
C ALA A 377 -60.42 6.53 -80.41
N GLY A 378 -60.12 7.83 -80.28
CA GLY A 378 -60.99 8.96 -80.68
C GLY A 378 -60.54 9.64 -81.96
N GLN A 379 -59.64 9.13 -82.77
CA GLN A 379 -59.44 9.66 -84.15
C GLN A 379 -60.29 8.89 -85.13
N PRO A 380 -61.30 9.56 -85.65
CA PRO A 380 -62.03 9.04 -86.82
C PRO A 380 -61.16 9.19 -88.09
N GLY A 381 -61.01 8.09 -88.86
CA GLY A 381 -60.37 8.07 -90.13
C GLY A 381 -61.19 8.76 -91.22
#